data_23ebb8ae20c73cddb105bc12d7fa3435
#
_entry.id   23ebb8ae20c73cddb105bc12d7fa3435
#
_cell.length_a   1.000
_cell.length_b   1.000
_cell.length_c   1.000
_cell.angle_alpha   90.00
_cell.angle_beta   90.00
_cell.angle_gamma   90.00
#
_symmetry.space_group_name_H-M   'P 1'
#
loop_
_entity.id
_entity.type
_entity.pdbx_description
1 polymer ?
#
loop_
_entity_poly.entity_id
_entity_poly.type
_entity_poly.pdbx_seq_one_letter_code
_entity_poly.pdbx_strand_id
1 'polypeptide(L)'
;MPSVCLYFQVHQPCRLRRYCFFDVGSLHDYEDETENRRILDRVAEKCYLPAGDLLLRLIEKYGGAFRVAFSLSGVLLDQLERRRPDVLGSFQRLAATGCVEFLNETDSHSLAFLFSQREFRAQVIRHRDRIRSLFGQEGRTFRHTELTYSDALAAAVEVGSEHPLARAV
;
A
#
# COMPACT_ATOMS: atom_id res chain seq x y z
N MET A 1 28.46 9.47 7.11
CA MET A 1 28.35 8.02 6.83
C MET A 1 27.24 7.83 5.80
N PRO A 2 27.38 6.94 4.84
CA PRO A 2 26.27 6.64 3.93
C PRO A 2 25.13 5.94 4.69
N SER A 3 23.88 6.28 4.36
CA SER A 3 22.69 5.64 4.90
C SER A 3 22.04 4.78 3.82
N VAL A 4 21.53 3.61 4.20
CA VAL A 4 20.75 2.73 3.32
C VAL A 4 19.30 2.80 3.77
N CYS A 5 18.40 3.22 2.87
CA CYS A 5 16.98 3.22 3.10
C CYS A 5 16.37 1.99 2.42
N LEU A 6 15.74 1.11 3.21
CA LEU A 6 15.02 -0.06 2.71
C LEU A 6 13.54 0.28 2.59
N TYR A 7 13.04 0.26 1.38
CA TYR A 7 11.66 0.52 1.04
C TYR A 7 11.06 -0.65 0.26
N PHE A 8 9.88 -1.09 0.65
CA PHE A 8 9.14 -2.18 0.01
C PHE A 8 7.79 -1.71 -0.48
N GLN A 9 7.55 -1.83 -1.76
CA GLN A 9 6.22 -1.67 -2.33
C GLN A 9 5.50 -3.00 -2.34
N VAL A 10 4.27 -3.03 -1.80
CA VAL A 10 3.43 -4.21 -1.77
C VAL A 10 2.08 -3.88 -2.43
N HIS A 11 1.88 -4.47 -3.58
CA HIS A 11 0.67 -4.26 -4.39
C HIS A 11 0.25 -5.56 -5.07
N GLN A 12 -1.05 -5.83 -5.08
CA GLN A 12 -1.66 -6.92 -5.84
C GLN A 12 -2.87 -6.37 -6.58
N PRO A 13 -2.80 -6.22 -7.92
CA PRO A 13 -3.95 -5.79 -8.69
C PRO A 13 -5.03 -6.87 -8.70
N CYS A 14 -6.29 -6.46 -8.82
CA CYS A 14 -7.36 -7.37 -9.18
C CYS A 14 -7.23 -7.75 -10.66
N ARG A 15 -7.19 -9.04 -10.95
CA ARG A 15 -7.10 -9.56 -12.31
C ARG A 15 -8.49 -9.68 -12.90
N LEU A 16 -8.60 -9.25 -14.14
CA LEU A 16 -9.86 -9.36 -14.87
C LEU A 16 -9.99 -10.76 -15.47
N ARG A 17 -11.21 -11.28 -15.46
CA ARG A 17 -11.58 -12.47 -16.21
C ARG A 17 -11.63 -12.17 -17.72
N ARG A 18 -11.64 -13.20 -18.54
CA ARG A 18 -11.92 -13.03 -19.96
C ARG A 18 -13.33 -12.50 -20.11
N TYR A 19 -13.44 -11.38 -20.81
CA TYR A 19 -14.70 -10.68 -21.04
C TYR A 19 -14.86 -10.43 -22.54
N CYS A 20 -16.00 -10.77 -23.10
CA CYS A 20 -16.27 -10.61 -24.52
C CYS A 20 -17.47 -9.70 -24.77
N PHE A 21 -17.67 -9.32 -26.00
CA PHE A 21 -18.78 -8.44 -26.39
C PHE A 21 -20.16 -8.96 -25.93
N PHE A 22 -20.38 -10.27 -25.93
CA PHE A 22 -21.66 -10.88 -25.52
C PHE A 22 -21.90 -10.85 -24.01
N ASP A 23 -20.87 -10.56 -23.21
CA ASP A 23 -20.99 -10.43 -21.76
C ASP A 23 -21.46 -9.03 -21.36
N VAL A 24 -21.38 -8.05 -22.28
CA VAL A 24 -21.75 -6.66 -22.05
C VAL A 24 -23.24 -6.57 -21.69
N GLY A 25 -23.54 -6.00 -20.52
CA GLY A 25 -24.90 -5.84 -20.01
C GLY A 25 -25.53 -7.10 -19.41
N SER A 26 -24.87 -8.27 -19.50
CA SER A 26 -25.36 -9.53 -18.93
C SER A 26 -24.53 -10.04 -17.77
N LEU A 27 -23.21 -9.81 -17.78
CA LEU A 27 -22.29 -10.18 -16.72
C LEU A 27 -21.60 -8.93 -16.17
N HIS A 28 -21.73 -8.69 -14.87
CA HIS A 28 -21.11 -7.55 -14.18
C HIS A 28 -19.97 -7.96 -13.24
N ASP A 29 -19.61 -9.24 -13.24
CA ASP A 29 -18.50 -9.79 -12.49
C ASP A 29 -17.23 -9.75 -13.36
N TYR A 30 -16.43 -8.70 -13.23
CA TYR A 30 -15.27 -8.43 -14.07
C TYR A 30 -13.99 -9.08 -13.54
N GLU A 31 -13.95 -9.45 -12.25
CA GLU A 31 -12.75 -9.94 -11.61
C GLU A 31 -12.63 -11.47 -11.66
N ASP A 32 -11.42 -11.97 -11.90
CA ASP A 32 -11.10 -13.38 -11.75
C ASP A 32 -10.76 -13.69 -10.28
N GLU A 33 -11.82 -13.92 -9.50
CA GLU A 33 -11.73 -14.21 -8.08
C GLU A 33 -10.88 -15.45 -7.76
N THR A 34 -10.95 -16.47 -8.61
CA THR A 34 -10.17 -17.71 -8.44
C THR A 34 -8.68 -17.44 -8.61
N GLU A 35 -8.31 -16.72 -9.67
CA GLU A 35 -6.93 -16.39 -9.95
C GLU A 35 -6.37 -15.37 -8.95
N ASN A 36 -7.16 -14.38 -8.55
CA ASN A 36 -6.80 -13.41 -7.53
C ASN A 36 -6.46 -14.12 -6.21
N ARG A 37 -7.32 -15.03 -5.78
CA ARG A 37 -7.10 -15.83 -4.57
C ARG A 37 -5.85 -16.71 -4.69
N ARG A 38 -5.73 -17.47 -5.77
CA ARG A 38 -4.59 -18.37 -5.99
C ARG A 38 -3.24 -17.65 -5.92
N ILE A 39 -3.17 -16.46 -6.54
CA ILE A 39 -1.94 -15.67 -6.54
C ILE A 39 -1.68 -15.06 -5.18
N LEU A 40 -2.70 -14.50 -4.54
CA LEU A 40 -2.57 -13.91 -3.20
C LEU A 40 -2.06 -14.95 -2.19
N ASP A 41 -2.67 -16.14 -2.15
CA ASP A 41 -2.26 -17.24 -1.26
C ASP A 41 -0.81 -17.63 -1.49
N ARG A 42 -0.42 -17.83 -2.75
CA ARG A 42 0.97 -18.18 -3.10
C ARG A 42 1.97 -17.11 -2.68
N VAL A 43 1.66 -15.82 -2.90
CA VAL A 43 2.57 -14.72 -2.55
C VAL A 43 2.61 -14.52 -1.04
N ALA A 44 1.49 -14.68 -0.35
CA ALA A 44 1.42 -14.63 1.10
C ALA A 44 2.35 -15.66 1.75
N GLU A 45 2.28 -16.91 1.30
CA GLU A 45 3.07 -18.03 1.86
C GLU A 45 4.56 -17.95 1.48
N LYS A 46 4.86 -17.55 0.24
CA LYS A 46 6.24 -17.57 -0.27
C LYS A 46 7.01 -16.27 -0.07
N CYS A 47 6.30 -15.17 0.19
CA CYS A 47 6.91 -13.85 0.29
C CYS A 47 6.48 -13.10 1.55
N TYR A 48 5.19 -12.75 1.71
CA TYR A 48 4.81 -11.79 2.73
C TYR A 48 5.05 -12.30 4.16
N LEU A 49 4.62 -13.50 4.49
CA LEU A 49 4.81 -14.07 5.82
C LEU A 49 6.30 -14.32 6.14
N PRO A 50 7.08 -14.99 5.26
CA PRO A 50 8.52 -15.19 5.53
C PRO A 50 9.30 -13.89 5.62
N ALA A 51 8.98 -12.90 4.77
CA ALA A 51 9.63 -11.58 4.83
C ALA A 51 9.26 -10.83 6.12
N GLY A 52 7.99 -10.86 6.52
CA GLY A 52 7.54 -10.26 7.78
C GLY A 52 8.28 -10.82 8.99
N ASP A 53 8.39 -12.15 9.08
CA ASP A 53 9.12 -12.82 10.16
C ASP A 53 10.63 -12.51 10.13
N LEU A 54 11.25 -12.44 8.94
CA LEU A 54 12.65 -12.05 8.81
C LEU A 54 12.87 -10.61 9.32
N LEU A 55 12.02 -9.68 8.92
CA LEU A 55 12.14 -8.27 9.31
C LEU A 55 11.93 -8.08 10.81
N LEU A 56 10.96 -8.78 11.42
CA LEU A 56 10.78 -8.78 12.87
C LEU A 56 12.05 -9.24 13.60
N ARG A 57 12.65 -10.38 13.19
CA ARG A 57 13.90 -10.86 13.77
C ARG A 57 15.06 -9.87 13.60
N LEU A 58 15.13 -9.17 12.46
CA LEU A 58 16.17 -8.15 12.25
C LEU A 58 15.97 -6.94 13.15
N ILE A 59 14.73 -6.47 13.33
CA ILE A 59 14.39 -5.36 14.22
C ILE A 59 14.76 -5.73 15.67
N GLU A 60 14.39 -6.93 16.13
CA GLU A 60 14.74 -7.43 17.44
C GLU A 60 16.25 -7.53 17.64
N LYS A 61 16.95 -8.17 16.68
CA LYS A 61 18.40 -8.38 16.73
C LYS A 61 19.19 -7.08 16.85
N TYR A 62 18.75 -6.03 16.18
CA TYR A 62 19.46 -4.74 16.14
C TYR A 62 18.85 -3.69 17.07
N GLY A 63 17.95 -4.08 17.99
CA GLY A 63 17.42 -3.20 19.04
C GLY A 63 16.80 -1.92 18.52
N GLY A 64 16.10 -1.96 17.37
CA GLY A 64 15.44 -0.81 16.77
C GLY A 64 16.35 0.09 15.91
N ALA A 65 17.64 -0.23 15.76
CA ALA A 65 18.52 0.46 14.80
C ALA A 65 18.19 0.09 13.34
N PHE A 66 17.62 -1.09 13.11
CA PHE A 66 17.12 -1.51 11.80
C PHE A 66 15.70 -0.98 11.59
N ARG A 67 15.53 -0.18 10.55
CA ARG A 67 14.23 0.43 10.19
C ARG A 67 13.94 0.20 8.72
N VAL A 68 12.65 0.07 8.40
CA VAL A 68 12.17 -0.14 7.02
C VAL A 68 10.92 0.68 6.76
N ALA A 69 10.61 0.87 5.49
CA ALA A 69 9.37 1.52 5.06
C ALA A 69 8.59 0.63 4.08
N PHE A 70 7.27 0.68 4.17
CA PHE A 70 6.35 -0.01 3.28
C PHE A 70 5.36 0.95 2.64
N SER A 71 4.99 0.68 1.40
CA SER A 71 3.80 1.20 0.75
C SER A 71 2.86 0.04 0.47
N LEU A 72 1.66 0.07 1.04
CA LEU A 72 0.63 -0.96 0.91
C LEU A 72 -0.57 -0.35 0.21
N SER A 73 -0.82 -0.71 -1.06
CA SER A 73 -1.98 -0.16 -1.77
C SER A 73 -3.31 -0.55 -1.13
N GLY A 74 -4.31 0.32 -1.22
CA GLY A 74 -5.66 0.04 -0.72
C GLY A 74 -6.26 -1.21 -1.35
N VAL A 75 -6.01 -1.44 -2.65
CA VAL A 75 -6.43 -2.65 -3.37
C VAL A 75 -5.85 -3.92 -2.75
N LEU A 76 -4.60 -3.89 -2.30
CA LEU A 76 -4.02 -5.01 -1.56
C LEU A 76 -4.66 -5.15 -0.18
N LEU A 77 -4.82 -4.05 0.55
CA LEU A 77 -5.43 -4.08 1.89
C LEU A 77 -6.84 -4.68 1.86
N ASP A 78 -7.66 -4.36 0.84
CA ASP A 78 -8.97 -4.98 0.63
C ASP A 78 -8.89 -6.50 0.50
N GLN A 79 -7.90 -6.98 -0.25
CA GLN A 79 -7.71 -8.42 -0.45
C GLN A 79 -7.21 -9.10 0.84
N LEU A 80 -6.32 -8.46 1.60
CA LEU A 80 -5.80 -8.99 2.85
C LEU A 80 -6.89 -9.08 3.93
N GLU A 81 -7.67 -8.03 4.12
CA GLU A 81 -8.76 -8.02 5.09
C GLU A 81 -9.79 -9.13 4.83
N ARG A 82 -10.13 -9.35 3.56
CA ARG A 82 -11.13 -10.36 3.17
C ARG A 82 -10.61 -11.79 3.20
N ARG A 83 -9.33 -12.03 2.91
CA ARG A 83 -8.84 -13.36 2.57
C ARG A 83 -7.60 -13.82 3.30
N ARG A 84 -6.75 -12.87 3.73
CA ARG A 84 -5.48 -13.18 4.39
C ARG A 84 -5.24 -12.28 5.61
N PRO A 85 -6.13 -12.37 6.62
CA PRO A 85 -5.96 -11.59 7.86
C PRO A 85 -4.68 -11.96 8.62
N ASP A 86 -4.10 -13.14 8.38
CA ASP A 86 -2.81 -13.57 8.90
C ASP A 86 -1.66 -12.69 8.39
N VAL A 87 -1.66 -12.34 7.10
CA VAL A 87 -0.70 -11.42 6.49
C VAL A 87 -0.87 -10.01 7.03
N LEU A 88 -2.13 -9.54 7.13
CA LEU A 88 -2.43 -8.23 7.73
C LEU A 88 -1.92 -8.17 9.18
N GLY A 89 -2.16 -9.21 9.98
CA GLY A 89 -1.62 -9.34 11.33
C GLY A 89 -0.08 -9.32 11.38
N SER A 90 0.60 -9.85 10.37
CA SER A 90 2.06 -9.73 10.26
C SER A 90 2.51 -8.29 10.08
N PHE A 91 1.85 -7.51 9.21
CA PHE A 91 2.14 -6.08 9.06
C PHE A 91 1.79 -5.28 10.33
N GLN A 92 0.72 -5.63 11.04
CA GLN A 92 0.38 -5.02 12.33
C GLN A 92 1.44 -5.26 13.40
N ARG A 93 2.01 -6.48 13.47
CA ARG A 93 3.14 -6.77 14.37
C ARG A 93 4.37 -5.92 14.02
N LEU A 94 4.66 -5.75 12.73
CA LEU A 94 5.73 -4.87 12.27
C LEU A 94 5.47 -3.41 12.66
N ALA A 95 4.24 -2.91 12.49
CA ALA A 95 3.83 -1.57 12.92
C ALA A 95 4.08 -1.34 14.42
N ALA A 96 3.71 -2.32 15.24
CA ALA A 96 3.83 -2.25 16.69
C ALA A 96 5.28 -2.11 17.20
N THR A 97 6.28 -2.46 16.39
CA THR A 97 7.70 -2.29 16.75
C THR A 97 8.14 -0.83 16.79
N GLY A 98 7.43 0.09 16.15
CA GLY A 98 7.84 1.50 15.97
C GLY A 98 9.05 1.68 15.03
N CYS A 99 9.50 0.61 14.36
CA CYS A 99 10.65 0.61 13.45
C CYS A 99 10.25 0.53 11.98
N VAL A 100 8.96 0.55 11.70
CA VAL A 100 8.39 0.48 10.35
C VAL A 100 7.52 1.70 10.11
N GLU A 101 7.73 2.37 8.97
CA GLU A 101 6.84 3.42 8.47
C GLU A 101 5.98 2.87 7.33
N PHE A 102 4.67 3.10 7.41
CA PHE A 102 3.76 2.87 6.28
C PHE A 102 3.53 4.18 5.56
N LEU A 103 3.99 4.25 4.30
CA LEU A 103 3.93 5.44 3.47
C LEU A 103 2.49 5.68 2.98
N ASN A 104 2.18 6.95 2.73
CA ASN A 104 0.95 7.32 2.05
C ASN A 104 1.11 7.16 0.53
N GLU A 105 0.05 6.72 -0.12
CA GLU A 105 -0.06 6.62 -1.58
C GLU A 105 -1.51 6.87 -2.03
N THR A 106 -1.81 6.72 -3.32
CA THR A 106 -3.19 6.69 -3.80
C THR A 106 -3.83 5.34 -3.46
N ASP A 107 -5.01 5.35 -2.84
CA ASP A 107 -5.71 4.15 -2.36
C ASP A 107 -5.89 3.07 -3.44
N SER A 108 -6.26 3.47 -4.64
CA SER A 108 -6.45 2.57 -5.77
C SER A 108 -5.17 2.31 -6.60
N HIS A 109 -4.00 2.70 -6.10
CA HIS A 109 -2.73 2.61 -6.84
C HIS A 109 -2.84 3.24 -8.23
N SER A 110 -3.37 4.46 -8.30
CA SER A 110 -3.78 5.11 -9.53
C SER A 110 -2.91 6.32 -9.90
N LEU A 111 -2.95 6.69 -11.17
CA LEU A 111 -2.38 7.93 -11.70
C LEU A 111 -3.42 9.07 -11.73
N ALA A 112 -4.36 9.08 -10.78
CA ALA A 112 -5.47 10.04 -10.73
C ALA A 112 -5.01 11.50 -10.80
N PHE A 113 -3.81 11.82 -10.29
CA PHE A 113 -3.25 13.17 -10.35
C PHE A 113 -3.21 13.75 -11.77
N LEU A 114 -2.94 12.91 -12.78
CA LEU A 114 -2.84 13.35 -14.18
C LEU A 114 -4.19 13.80 -14.78
N PHE A 115 -5.30 13.37 -14.18
CA PHE A 115 -6.64 13.58 -14.74
C PHE A 115 -7.57 14.36 -13.81
N SER A 116 -7.42 14.21 -12.50
CA SER A 116 -8.32 14.81 -11.51
C SER A 116 -7.63 15.00 -10.16
N GLN A 117 -7.25 16.23 -9.85
CA GLN A 117 -6.70 16.57 -8.54
C GLN A 117 -7.69 16.28 -7.39
N ARG A 118 -9.00 16.44 -7.65
CA ARG A 118 -10.03 16.11 -6.66
C ARG A 118 -10.01 14.63 -6.30
N GLU A 119 -10.00 13.75 -7.31
CA GLU A 119 -9.95 12.30 -7.10
C GLU A 119 -8.63 11.88 -6.47
N PHE A 120 -7.51 12.45 -6.92
CA PHE A 120 -6.21 12.21 -6.31
C PHE A 120 -6.23 12.49 -4.80
N ARG A 121 -6.68 13.68 -4.40
CA ARG A 121 -6.79 14.04 -2.98
C ARG A 121 -7.71 13.11 -2.19
N ALA A 122 -8.86 12.75 -2.76
CA ALA A 122 -9.79 11.83 -2.14
C ALA A 122 -9.16 10.45 -1.89
N GLN A 123 -8.39 9.93 -2.84
CA GLN A 123 -7.69 8.66 -2.68
C GLN A 123 -6.58 8.73 -1.63
N VAL A 124 -5.80 9.81 -1.60
CA VAL A 124 -4.75 9.99 -0.59
C VAL A 124 -5.35 10.06 0.82
N ILE A 125 -6.45 10.78 0.99
CA ILE A 125 -7.15 10.88 2.28
C ILE A 125 -7.69 9.51 2.71
N ARG A 126 -8.38 8.78 1.82
CA ARG A 126 -8.89 7.42 2.12
C ARG A 126 -7.76 6.49 2.54
N HIS A 127 -6.66 6.49 1.79
CA HIS A 127 -5.51 5.65 2.09
C HIS A 127 -4.90 5.99 3.46
N ARG A 128 -4.65 7.26 3.73
CA ARG A 128 -4.13 7.73 5.03
C ARG A 128 -5.01 7.28 6.20
N ASP A 129 -6.32 7.50 6.09
CA ASP A 129 -7.26 7.17 7.14
C ASP A 129 -7.31 5.64 7.37
N ARG A 130 -7.13 4.86 6.30
CA ARG A 130 -7.02 3.41 6.38
C ARG A 130 -5.73 2.95 7.05
N ILE A 131 -4.59 3.49 6.69
CA ILE A 131 -3.30 3.22 7.35
C ILE A 131 -3.40 3.54 8.85
N ARG A 132 -4.00 4.68 9.20
CA ARG A 132 -4.23 5.05 10.60
C ARG A 132 -5.11 4.02 11.32
N SER A 133 -6.20 3.59 10.69
CA SER A 133 -7.12 2.60 11.27
C SER A 133 -6.49 1.24 11.49
N LEU A 134 -5.70 0.76 10.51
CA LEU A 134 -5.14 -0.60 10.53
C LEU A 134 -3.85 -0.72 11.36
N PHE A 135 -3.03 0.33 11.37
CA PHE A 135 -1.67 0.29 11.92
C PHE A 135 -1.42 1.32 13.02
N GLY A 136 -2.38 2.20 13.32
CA GLY A 136 -2.22 3.25 14.32
C GLY A 136 -1.17 4.32 13.97
N GLN A 137 -0.78 4.41 12.69
CA GLN A 137 0.26 5.31 12.22
C GLN A 137 -0.30 6.37 11.28
N GLU A 138 0.33 7.55 11.31
CA GLU A 138 0.17 8.56 10.27
C GLU A 138 1.45 8.56 9.43
N GLY A 139 1.35 8.12 8.18
CA GLY A 139 2.48 8.14 7.25
C GLY A 139 3.01 9.58 7.07
N ARG A 140 4.30 9.77 7.23
CA ARG A 140 4.97 11.08 7.07
C ARG A 140 5.48 11.29 5.66
N THR A 141 5.62 10.22 4.92
CA THR A 141 6.16 10.20 3.56
C THR A 141 5.05 9.82 2.59
N PHE A 142 4.98 10.52 1.48
CA PHE A 142 4.10 10.20 0.36
C PHE A 142 4.92 9.62 -0.79
N ARG A 143 4.45 8.54 -1.37
CA ARG A 143 5.02 7.95 -2.56
C ARG A 143 3.96 7.88 -3.66
N HIS A 144 4.23 8.53 -4.79
CA HIS A 144 3.31 8.45 -5.93
C HIS A 144 3.44 7.12 -6.68
N THR A 145 2.33 6.66 -7.25
CA THR A 145 2.24 5.48 -8.10
C THR A 145 3.27 5.56 -9.23
N GLU A 146 3.95 4.44 -9.50
CA GLU A 146 4.99 4.30 -10.53
C GLU A 146 6.20 5.25 -10.35
N LEU A 147 6.42 5.79 -9.15
CA LEU A 147 7.51 6.72 -8.83
C LEU A 147 7.52 7.96 -9.73
N THR A 148 6.39 8.34 -10.30
CA THR A 148 6.28 9.58 -11.07
C THR A 148 6.34 10.78 -10.14
N TYR A 149 7.06 11.83 -10.56
CA TYR A 149 7.22 13.06 -9.82
C TYR A 149 7.03 14.29 -10.70
N SER A 150 6.46 15.33 -10.13
CA SER A 150 6.47 16.70 -10.66
C SER A 150 6.29 17.69 -9.52
N ASP A 151 6.75 18.93 -9.69
CA ASP A 151 6.59 19.99 -8.69
C ASP A 151 5.11 20.29 -8.40
N ALA A 152 4.24 20.15 -9.40
CA ALA A 152 2.80 20.30 -9.23
C ALA A 152 2.20 19.18 -8.35
N LEU A 153 2.71 17.95 -8.47
CA LEU A 153 2.33 16.85 -7.59
C LEU A 153 2.80 17.10 -6.16
N ALA A 154 4.06 17.52 -5.96
CA ALA A 154 4.60 17.84 -4.65
C ALA A 154 3.75 18.95 -3.97
N ALA A 155 3.46 20.04 -4.67
CA ALA A 155 2.60 21.11 -4.16
C ALA A 155 1.19 20.60 -3.81
N ALA A 156 0.60 19.70 -4.61
CA ALA A 156 -0.73 19.14 -4.32
C ALA A 156 -0.75 18.25 -3.06
N VAL A 157 0.37 17.56 -2.78
CA VAL A 157 0.55 16.75 -1.56
C VAL A 157 0.72 17.66 -0.34
N GLU A 158 1.46 18.76 -0.46
CA GLU A 158 1.70 19.71 0.64
C GLU A 158 0.47 20.54 1.01
N VAL A 159 -0.28 21.05 0.02
CA VAL A 159 -1.44 21.93 0.22
C VAL A 159 -2.68 21.17 0.70
N GLY A 160 -2.73 19.84 0.54
CA GLY A 160 -3.87 19.01 0.92
C GLY A 160 -4.08 18.83 2.43
N SER A 161 -3.33 19.53 3.27
CA SER A 161 -3.30 19.30 4.70
C SER A 161 -3.46 20.59 5.50
N GLU A 162 -4.57 20.71 6.24
CA GLU A 162 -4.51 21.38 7.55
C GLU A 162 -3.56 20.63 8.53
N HIS A 163 -3.08 19.48 8.13
CA HIS A 163 -1.91 18.76 8.65
C HIS A 163 -1.04 18.37 7.46
N PRO A 164 0.25 18.69 7.44
CA PRO A 164 1.12 18.45 6.31
C PRO A 164 1.07 16.98 5.91
N LEU A 165 0.45 16.70 4.77
CA LEU A 165 0.66 15.45 4.07
C LEU A 165 2.16 15.36 3.84
N ALA A 166 2.77 14.36 4.41
CA ALA A 166 4.14 13.92 4.31
C ALA A 166 5.01 14.63 3.26
N ARG A 167 6.27 14.82 3.58
CA ARG A 167 7.29 15.27 2.61
C ARG A 167 7.30 14.31 1.43
N ALA A 168 7.09 14.81 0.22
CA ALA A 168 7.28 14.04 -1.00
C ALA A 168 8.75 13.64 -1.13
N VAL A 169 9.02 12.37 -1.37
CA VAL A 169 10.33 11.81 -1.71
C VAL A 169 10.31 11.33 -3.13
#